data_24d3c6406dd6b508414e398fc9d09482
#
_entry.id   24d3c6406dd6b508414e398fc9d09482
#
_cell.length_a   1.000
_cell.length_b   1.000
_cell.length_c   1.000
_cell.angle_alpha   90.00
_cell.angle_beta   90.00
_cell.angle_gamma   90.00
#
_symmetry.space_group_name_H-M   'P 1'
#
loop_
_entity.id
_entity.type
_entity.pdbx_description
1 polymer ?
#
loop_
_entity_poly.entity_id
_entity_poly.type
_entity_poly.pdbx_seq_one_letter_code
_entity_poly.pdbx_strand_id
1 'polypeptide(L)'
;MPIARGIFDERGDSAAGAVVIADHQTAGRGRLDRGWEDASGRGLLGSYILCGELLPEHPSLAVMLAGLALLRAIGESCPDLEDRVRLKWPNDVIAVEAEGPVKLAGILVESIFQEQKLSGVIVGIGVNVNQRQEELPSVRGGGLPPSSLMLLRHGVDPPNGDSSPFEREHLLVALCRALDDLCAPGSRPAASAVHADWQGALFGMGAVVTAHTADGPIRGRAVGTSSQGALRIGTGGGKTLEIHSGVVDFDWATVGGER
;
A
#
# COMPACT_ATOMS: atom_id res chain seq x y z
N MET A 1 5.68 7.60 11.98
CA MET A 1 4.45 8.42 12.09
C MET A 1 4.44 9.37 13.30
N PRO A 2 4.80 9.02 14.55
CA PRO A 2 4.80 10.01 15.66
C PRO A 2 5.66 11.24 15.41
N ILE A 3 6.86 11.07 14.83
CA ILE A 3 7.73 12.20 14.47
C ILE A 3 7.09 13.10 13.41
N ALA A 4 6.51 12.51 12.36
CA ALA A 4 5.80 13.28 11.33
C ALA A 4 4.58 14.03 11.92
N ARG A 5 3.87 13.42 12.88
CA ARG A 5 2.80 14.08 13.62
C ARG A 5 3.30 15.29 14.41
N GLY A 6 4.43 15.14 15.13
CA GLY A 6 5.04 16.25 15.85
C GLY A 6 5.47 17.40 14.93
N ILE A 7 6.02 17.09 13.75
CA ILE A 7 6.35 18.10 12.72
C ILE A 7 5.10 18.86 12.26
N PHE A 8 4.00 18.14 12.00
CA PHE A 8 2.75 18.78 11.63
C PHE A 8 2.18 19.65 12.77
N ASP A 9 2.19 19.15 14.01
CA ASP A 9 1.68 19.89 15.17
C ASP A 9 2.49 21.17 15.44
N GLU A 10 3.79 21.19 15.11
CA GLU A 10 4.66 22.35 15.25
C GLU A 10 4.53 23.35 14.08
N ARG A 11 4.40 22.85 12.84
CA ARG A 11 4.55 23.66 11.62
C ARG A 11 3.24 23.90 10.87
N GLY A 12 2.17 23.17 11.19
CA GLY A 12 0.89 23.25 10.47
C GLY A 12 1.08 23.00 8.97
N ASP A 13 0.44 23.81 8.14
CA ASP A 13 0.50 23.69 6.68
C ASP A 13 1.90 23.86 6.08
N SER A 14 2.84 24.50 6.79
CA SER A 14 4.23 24.59 6.32
C SER A 14 5.00 23.26 6.43
N ALA A 15 4.39 22.21 6.98
CA ALA A 15 4.89 20.85 6.94
C ALA A 15 4.50 20.09 5.65
N ALA A 16 3.74 20.71 4.73
CA ALA A 16 3.31 20.09 3.49
C ALA A 16 4.49 19.52 2.69
N GLY A 17 4.39 18.26 2.28
CA GLY A 17 5.44 17.57 1.52
C GLY A 17 6.65 17.12 2.35
N ALA A 18 6.69 17.37 3.67
CA ALA A 18 7.77 16.86 4.50
C ALA A 18 7.72 15.34 4.59
N VAL A 19 8.92 14.73 4.57
CA VAL A 19 9.10 13.29 4.63
C VAL A 19 10.00 12.94 5.81
N VAL A 20 9.57 11.98 6.62
CA VAL A 20 10.36 11.40 7.72
C VAL A 20 10.74 9.98 7.34
N ILE A 21 12.04 9.71 7.25
CA ILE A 21 12.60 8.40 6.92
C ILE A 21 13.23 7.78 8.15
N ALA A 22 13.15 6.46 8.27
CA ALA A 22 13.79 5.70 9.33
C ALA A 22 14.49 4.46 8.75
N ASP A 23 15.66 4.14 9.29
CA ASP A 23 16.36 2.88 8.98
C ASP A 23 15.79 1.70 9.76
N HIS A 24 15.11 1.97 10.87
CA HIS A 24 14.49 0.97 11.72
C HIS A 24 13.36 1.56 12.55
N GLN A 25 12.32 0.76 12.80
CA GLN A 25 11.19 1.10 13.67
C GLN A 25 11.13 0.14 14.87
N THR A 26 11.26 0.66 16.09
CA THR A 26 11.12 -0.15 17.32
C THR A 26 9.66 -0.44 17.69
N ALA A 27 8.73 0.30 17.11
CA ALA A 27 7.27 0.17 17.33
C ALA A 27 6.53 0.45 16.00
N GLY A 28 6.88 -0.30 14.95
CA GLY A 28 6.22 -0.20 13.65
C GLY A 28 4.75 -0.57 13.75
N ARG A 29 3.87 0.21 13.11
CA ARG A 29 2.42 0.04 13.17
C ARG A 29 1.85 -0.30 11.80
N GLY A 30 0.93 -1.23 11.78
CA GLY A 30 0.04 -1.55 10.67
C GLY A 30 -1.42 -1.27 11.04
N ARG A 31 -2.34 -1.71 10.21
CA ARG A 31 -3.79 -1.62 10.47
C ARG A 31 -4.24 -2.67 11.47
N LEU A 32 -5.36 -2.39 12.16
CA LEU A 32 -6.02 -3.33 13.09
C LEU A 32 -5.06 -3.82 14.19
N ASP A 33 -4.28 -2.90 14.76
CA ASP A 33 -3.30 -3.15 15.83
C ASP A 33 -2.22 -4.19 15.48
N ARG A 34 -2.02 -4.48 14.19
CA ARG A 34 -0.90 -5.30 13.73
C ARG A 34 0.39 -4.49 13.77
N GLY A 35 1.49 -5.12 14.16
CA GLY A 35 2.82 -4.54 14.03
C GLY A 35 3.29 -4.52 12.58
N TRP A 36 4.21 -3.61 12.27
CA TRP A 36 5.10 -3.68 11.12
C TRP A 36 6.49 -4.05 11.63
N GLU A 37 6.97 -5.22 11.23
CA GLU A 37 8.30 -5.71 11.58
C GLU A 37 9.24 -5.43 10.39
N ASP A 38 10.45 -4.94 10.68
CA ASP A 38 11.46 -4.64 9.67
C ASP A 38 12.85 -5.08 10.13
N ALA A 39 13.72 -5.38 9.18
CA ALA A 39 15.14 -5.56 9.39
C ALA A 39 15.85 -4.22 9.17
N SER A 40 16.66 -3.79 10.15
CA SER A 40 17.33 -2.49 10.15
C SER A 40 18.14 -2.27 8.86
N GLY A 41 17.91 -1.13 8.20
CA GLY A 41 18.62 -0.76 6.98
C GLY A 41 18.24 -1.56 5.73
N ARG A 42 17.26 -2.47 5.81
CA ARG A 42 16.86 -3.33 4.69
C ARG A 42 15.64 -2.83 3.93
N GLY A 43 14.69 -2.23 4.62
CA GLY A 43 13.45 -1.69 4.05
C GLY A 43 13.52 -0.21 3.74
N LEU A 44 12.49 0.29 3.06
CA LEU A 44 12.19 1.72 2.98
C LEU A 44 11.01 2.02 3.91
N LEU A 45 11.24 2.85 4.92
CA LEU A 45 10.25 3.22 5.94
C LEU A 45 10.08 4.73 5.89
N GLY A 46 8.96 5.20 5.36
CA GLY A 46 8.67 6.62 5.19
C GLY A 46 7.35 7.04 5.81
N SER A 47 7.30 8.30 6.27
CA SER A 47 6.06 8.98 6.68
C SER A 47 6.00 10.31 5.96
N TYR A 48 4.97 10.49 5.11
CA TYR A 48 4.77 11.65 4.24
C TYR A 48 3.63 12.50 4.80
N ILE A 49 3.81 13.82 4.86
CA ILE A 49 2.83 14.76 5.42
C ILE A 49 2.09 15.45 4.26
N LEU A 50 0.80 15.18 4.15
CA LEU A 50 -0.09 15.83 3.19
C LEU A 50 -1.01 16.78 3.96
N CYS A 51 -0.78 18.08 3.82
CA CYS A 51 -1.56 19.14 4.44
C CYS A 51 -1.56 20.39 3.54
N GLY A 52 -2.29 21.42 3.93
CA GLY A 52 -2.41 22.64 3.12
C GLY A 52 -2.87 22.31 1.69
N GLU A 53 -2.13 22.76 0.69
CA GLU A 53 -2.46 22.53 -0.73
C GLU A 53 -2.30 21.07 -1.18
N LEU A 54 -1.52 20.25 -0.44
CA LEU A 54 -1.36 18.82 -0.73
C LEU A 54 -2.44 17.96 -0.09
N LEU A 55 -3.32 18.54 0.74
CA LEU A 55 -4.35 17.79 1.44
C LEU A 55 -5.34 17.18 0.45
N PRO A 56 -5.57 15.85 0.49
CA PRO A 56 -6.59 15.20 -0.33
C PRO A 56 -7.99 15.51 0.20
N GLU A 57 -8.99 15.43 -0.68
CA GLU A 57 -10.41 15.69 -0.35
C GLU A 57 -10.93 14.82 0.80
N HIS A 58 -10.42 13.59 0.90
CA HIS A 58 -10.75 12.63 1.96
C HIS A 58 -9.58 11.66 2.22
N PRO A 59 -9.47 11.08 3.43
CA PRO A 59 -8.32 10.24 3.81
C PRO A 59 -8.12 8.99 2.95
N SER A 60 -9.19 8.37 2.43
CA SER A 60 -9.07 7.21 1.57
C SER A 60 -8.44 7.53 0.21
N LEU A 61 -8.56 8.77 -0.27
CA LEU A 61 -7.85 9.22 -1.46
C LEU A 61 -6.32 9.21 -1.25
N ALA A 62 -5.85 9.51 -0.03
CA ALA A 62 -4.43 9.41 0.30
C ALA A 62 -3.89 7.97 0.17
N VAL A 63 -4.68 6.96 0.53
CA VAL A 63 -4.29 5.54 0.33
C VAL A 63 -4.16 5.22 -1.16
N MET A 64 -5.10 5.71 -1.99
CA MET A 64 -5.08 5.49 -3.44
C MET A 64 -3.88 6.16 -4.09
N LEU A 65 -3.64 7.44 -3.77
CA LEU A 65 -2.49 8.21 -4.26
C LEU A 65 -1.17 7.54 -3.87
N ALA A 66 -1.02 7.13 -2.61
CA ALA A 66 0.17 6.46 -2.12
C ALA A 66 0.39 5.09 -2.78
N GLY A 67 -0.68 4.33 -3.01
CA GLY A 67 -0.62 3.05 -3.72
C GLY A 67 -0.14 3.23 -5.16
N LEU A 68 -0.74 4.16 -5.90
CA LEU A 68 -0.34 4.48 -7.27
C LEU A 68 1.08 5.04 -7.35
N ALA A 69 1.46 5.93 -6.42
CA ALA A 69 2.82 6.47 -6.35
C ALA A 69 3.85 5.35 -6.12
N LEU A 70 3.54 4.40 -5.24
CA LEU A 70 4.45 3.29 -4.95
C LEU A 70 4.56 2.32 -6.13
N LEU A 71 3.47 2.04 -6.87
CA LEU A 71 3.55 1.25 -8.10
C LEU A 71 4.45 1.93 -9.15
N ARG A 72 4.29 3.25 -9.37
CA ARG A 72 5.14 4.02 -10.29
C ARG A 72 6.60 4.00 -9.85
N ALA A 73 6.87 4.20 -8.58
CA ALA A 73 8.23 4.19 -8.03
C ALA A 73 8.91 2.82 -8.18
N ILE A 74 8.18 1.73 -7.95
CA ILE A 74 8.68 0.36 -8.16
C ILE A 74 8.93 0.12 -9.66
N GLY A 75 8.00 0.49 -10.55
CA GLY A 75 8.18 0.36 -11.99
C GLY A 75 9.41 1.13 -12.52
N GLU A 76 9.64 2.37 -12.02
CA GLU A 76 10.83 3.16 -12.37
C GLU A 76 12.13 2.53 -11.85
N SER A 77 12.13 2.07 -10.57
CA SER A 77 13.33 1.54 -9.92
C SER A 77 13.62 0.08 -10.27
N CYS A 78 12.60 -0.68 -10.64
CA CYS A 78 12.65 -2.12 -10.87
C CYS A 78 11.77 -2.50 -12.08
N PRO A 79 12.11 -2.06 -13.32
CA PRO A 79 11.25 -2.27 -14.49
C PRO A 79 10.95 -3.76 -14.78
N ASP A 80 11.87 -4.65 -14.41
CA ASP A 80 11.72 -6.10 -14.51
C ASP A 80 10.63 -6.69 -13.61
N LEU A 81 10.17 -5.93 -12.60
CA LEU A 81 9.12 -6.34 -11.66
C LEU A 81 7.76 -5.65 -11.93
N GLU A 82 7.69 -4.66 -12.82
CA GLU A 82 6.50 -3.82 -13.03
C GLU A 82 5.24 -4.64 -13.31
N ASP A 83 5.33 -5.61 -14.21
CA ASP A 83 4.20 -6.44 -14.61
C ASP A 83 3.72 -7.43 -13.52
N ARG A 84 4.51 -7.62 -12.48
CA ARG A 84 4.22 -8.55 -11.37
C ARG A 84 3.64 -7.84 -10.16
N VAL A 85 3.82 -6.52 -10.03
CA VAL A 85 3.41 -5.75 -8.85
C VAL A 85 2.00 -5.20 -9.01
N ARG A 86 1.17 -5.39 -8.00
CA ARG A 86 -0.25 -4.97 -7.96
C ARG A 86 -0.60 -4.40 -6.59
N LEU A 87 -1.72 -3.69 -6.55
CA LEU A 87 -2.34 -3.31 -5.28
C LEU A 87 -3.23 -4.44 -4.76
N LYS A 88 -3.26 -4.62 -3.47
CA LYS A 88 -4.25 -5.48 -2.80
C LYS A 88 -5.06 -4.63 -1.83
N TRP A 89 -6.38 -4.67 -2.02
CA TRP A 89 -7.28 -3.98 -1.11
C TRP A 89 -7.07 -4.44 0.35
N PRO A 90 -7.07 -3.50 1.31
CA PRO A 90 -7.29 -2.08 1.12
C PRO A 90 -6.00 -1.27 0.96
N ASN A 91 -4.82 -1.76 1.32
CA ASN A 91 -3.64 -0.93 1.56
C ASN A 91 -2.30 -1.64 1.39
N ASP A 92 -2.29 -2.80 0.76
CA ASP A 92 -1.07 -3.57 0.53
C ASP A 92 -0.60 -3.43 -0.92
N VAL A 93 0.71 -3.49 -1.12
CA VAL A 93 1.34 -3.73 -2.42
C VAL A 93 1.88 -5.14 -2.41
N ILE A 94 1.60 -5.89 -3.45
CA ILE A 94 1.91 -7.30 -3.60
C ILE A 94 2.66 -7.56 -4.90
N ALA A 95 3.38 -8.66 -4.96
CA ALA A 95 3.76 -9.27 -6.24
C ALA A 95 2.98 -10.56 -6.45
N VAL A 96 2.69 -10.85 -7.73
CA VAL A 96 2.01 -12.08 -8.15
C VAL A 96 3.06 -13.05 -8.63
N GLU A 97 3.26 -14.14 -7.86
CA GLU A 97 4.20 -15.23 -8.14
C GLU A 97 3.45 -16.46 -8.61
N ALA A 98 4.20 -17.46 -9.12
CA ALA A 98 3.63 -18.73 -9.58
C ALA A 98 2.92 -19.49 -8.43
N GLU A 99 3.48 -19.42 -7.23
CA GLU A 99 2.96 -20.07 -6.03
C GLU A 99 1.85 -19.25 -5.35
N GLY A 100 1.59 -18.03 -5.84
CA GLY A 100 0.59 -17.11 -5.30
C GLY A 100 1.18 -15.74 -4.95
N PRO A 101 0.35 -14.77 -4.50
CA PRO A 101 0.82 -13.44 -4.20
C PRO A 101 1.60 -13.38 -2.90
N VAL A 102 2.59 -12.50 -2.91
CA VAL A 102 3.43 -12.17 -1.77
C VAL A 102 3.33 -10.68 -1.45
N LYS A 103 3.44 -10.32 -0.18
CA LYS A 103 3.35 -8.93 0.27
C LYS A 103 4.70 -8.23 0.21
N LEU A 104 4.77 -7.11 -0.50
CA LEU A 104 5.95 -6.27 -0.62
C LEU A 104 5.91 -5.03 0.27
N ALA A 105 4.73 -4.42 0.40
CA ALA A 105 4.59 -3.18 1.12
C ALA A 105 3.24 -3.05 1.80
N GLY A 106 3.18 -2.15 2.78
CA GLY A 106 1.96 -1.72 3.43
C GLY A 106 1.88 -0.20 3.53
N ILE A 107 0.67 0.33 3.37
CA ILE A 107 0.37 1.74 3.48
C ILE A 107 -0.54 1.95 4.70
N LEU A 108 -0.19 2.87 5.57
CA LEU A 108 -0.99 3.26 6.73
C LEU A 108 -1.27 4.77 6.67
N VAL A 109 -2.53 5.14 6.77
CA VAL A 109 -2.94 6.54 6.75
C VAL A 109 -3.50 6.94 8.12
N GLU A 110 -2.95 8.01 8.69
CA GLU A 110 -3.47 8.64 9.91
C GLU A 110 -4.00 10.04 9.56
N SER A 111 -5.29 10.24 9.82
CA SER A 111 -5.95 11.53 9.62
C SER A 111 -5.76 12.46 10.81
N ILE A 112 -5.57 13.73 10.53
CA ILE A 112 -5.46 14.78 11.53
C ILE A 112 -6.66 15.69 11.37
N PHE A 113 -7.48 15.77 12.42
CA PHE A 113 -8.64 16.66 12.45
C PHE A 113 -8.40 17.80 13.43
N GLN A 114 -8.78 19.01 13.04
CA GLN A 114 -8.86 20.20 13.87
C GLN A 114 -10.30 20.72 13.76
N GLU A 115 -10.97 20.91 14.87
CA GLU A 115 -12.37 21.39 14.90
C GLU A 115 -13.30 20.63 13.94
N GLN A 116 -13.19 19.29 13.89
CA GLN A 116 -13.93 18.38 13.00
C GLN A 116 -13.60 18.50 11.49
N LYS A 117 -12.67 19.38 11.10
CA LYS A 117 -12.19 19.51 9.73
C LYS A 117 -10.92 18.69 9.55
N LEU A 118 -10.82 17.97 8.44
CA LEU A 118 -9.58 17.33 8.04
C LEU A 118 -8.53 18.40 7.77
N SER A 119 -7.43 18.40 8.51
CA SER A 119 -6.36 19.40 8.45
C SER A 119 -5.04 18.82 7.96
N GLY A 120 -4.88 17.50 8.04
CA GLY A 120 -3.70 16.83 7.56
C GLY A 120 -3.89 15.33 7.46
N VAL A 121 -3.03 14.71 6.70
CA VAL A 121 -2.93 13.25 6.57
C VAL A 121 -1.47 12.87 6.63
N ILE A 122 -1.12 11.91 7.49
CA ILE A 122 0.20 11.29 7.51
C ILE A 122 0.10 9.93 6.83
N VAL A 123 0.84 9.77 5.75
CA VAL A 123 0.91 8.54 4.97
C VAL A 123 2.18 7.79 5.35
N GLY A 124 2.06 6.72 6.12
CA GLY A 124 3.14 5.78 6.42
C GLY A 124 3.25 4.75 5.31
N ILE A 125 4.45 4.57 4.77
CA ILE A 125 4.75 3.56 3.75
C ILE A 125 5.93 2.73 4.24
N GLY A 126 5.71 1.41 4.34
CA GLY A 126 6.76 0.44 4.60
C GLY A 126 6.92 -0.48 3.40
N VAL A 127 8.14 -0.56 2.84
CA VAL A 127 8.46 -1.42 1.70
C VAL A 127 9.56 -2.40 2.10
N ASN A 128 9.36 -3.67 1.84
CA ASN A 128 10.41 -4.67 1.92
C ASN A 128 11.27 -4.57 0.65
N VAL A 129 12.51 -4.11 0.80
CA VAL A 129 13.41 -3.85 -0.33
C VAL A 129 14.51 -4.91 -0.41
N ASN A 130 15.38 -4.96 0.60
CA ASN A 130 16.59 -5.79 0.62
C ASN A 130 16.57 -6.87 1.72
N GLN A 131 15.40 -7.16 2.28
CA GLN A 131 15.28 -8.23 3.28
C GLN A 131 15.53 -9.59 2.61
N ARG A 132 16.30 -10.43 3.28
CA ARG A 132 16.44 -11.85 2.97
C ARG A 132 15.25 -12.64 3.55
N GLN A 133 15.09 -13.88 3.14
CA GLN A 133 13.97 -14.71 3.58
C GLN A 133 13.90 -14.85 5.11
N GLU A 134 15.03 -15.03 5.77
CA GLU A 134 15.14 -15.18 7.22
C GLU A 134 14.90 -13.87 8.00
N GLU A 135 14.99 -12.72 7.33
CA GLU A 135 14.76 -11.39 7.91
C GLU A 135 13.28 -10.94 7.81
N LEU A 136 12.47 -11.68 7.05
CA LEU A 136 11.05 -11.39 6.87
C LEU A 136 10.23 -12.00 8.01
N PRO A 137 9.15 -11.31 8.45
CA PRO A 137 8.31 -11.84 9.51
C PRO A 137 7.58 -13.11 9.08
N SER A 138 7.34 -14.02 10.03
CA SER A 138 6.48 -15.17 9.79
C SER A 138 5.02 -14.74 9.59
N VAL A 139 4.29 -15.44 8.70
CA VAL A 139 2.87 -15.19 8.45
C VAL A 139 2.07 -15.48 9.72
N ARG A 140 1.33 -14.50 10.22
CA ARG A 140 0.43 -14.65 11.35
C ARG A 140 -1.00 -14.27 10.93
N GLY A 141 -1.96 -15.08 11.27
CA GLY A 141 -3.38 -14.71 11.18
C GLY A 141 -3.93 -14.47 9.76
N GLY A 142 -3.62 -15.30 8.78
CA GLY A 142 -4.26 -15.26 7.45
C GLY A 142 -3.77 -14.13 6.53
N GLY A 143 -2.59 -13.56 6.78
CA GLY A 143 -1.95 -12.59 5.87
C GLY A 143 -1.25 -13.28 4.70
N LEU A 144 -0.91 -12.50 3.66
CA LEU A 144 -0.04 -12.98 2.59
C LEU A 144 1.39 -13.19 3.11
N PRO A 145 2.12 -14.18 2.58
CA PRO A 145 3.53 -14.34 2.89
C PRO A 145 4.29 -13.07 2.47
N PRO A 146 5.18 -12.54 3.33
CA PRO A 146 5.99 -11.39 2.97
C PRO A 146 7.10 -11.79 2.01
N SER A 147 7.47 -10.87 1.11
CA SER A 147 8.66 -10.95 0.27
C SER A 147 9.32 -9.58 0.17
N SER A 148 10.44 -9.49 -0.53
CA SER A 148 11.13 -8.23 -0.80
C SER A 148 11.41 -8.07 -2.29
N LEU A 149 11.72 -6.86 -2.73
CA LEU A 149 12.10 -6.60 -4.12
C LEU A 149 13.36 -7.41 -4.50
N MET A 150 14.30 -7.55 -3.56
CA MET A 150 15.51 -8.34 -3.76
C MET A 150 15.19 -9.82 -4.00
N LEU A 151 14.32 -10.41 -3.18
CA LEU A 151 13.91 -11.81 -3.33
C LEU A 151 13.15 -12.07 -4.64
N LEU A 152 12.32 -11.11 -5.06
CA LEU A 152 11.59 -11.21 -6.33
C LEU A 152 12.52 -11.21 -7.55
N ARG A 153 13.62 -10.46 -7.48
CA ARG A 153 14.58 -10.36 -8.59
C ARG A 153 15.56 -11.53 -8.61
N HIS A 154 16.09 -11.90 -7.46
CA HIS A 154 17.21 -12.82 -7.35
C HIS A 154 16.83 -14.21 -6.84
N GLY A 155 15.63 -14.36 -6.25
CA GLY A 155 15.23 -15.58 -5.55
C GLY A 155 15.88 -15.72 -4.17
N VAL A 156 15.59 -16.82 -3.49
CA VAL A 156 16.16 -17.14 -2.16
C VAL A 156 17.63 -17.53 -2.28
N ASP A 157 17.95 -18.35 -3.30
CA ASP A 157 19.29 -18.83 -3.61
C ASP A 157 19.63 -18.48 -5.06
N PRO A 158 20.14 -17.28 -5.34
CA PRO A 158 20.46 -16.88 -6.71
C PRO A 158 21.54 -17.78 -7.32
N PRO A 159 21.34 -18.28 -8.57
CA PRO A 159 22.22 -19.26 -9.21
C PRO A 159 23.68 -18.84 -9.34
N ASN A 160 23.94 -17.54 -9.37
CA ASN A 160 25.27 -16.95 -9.50
C ASN A 160 25.77 -16.32 -8.19
N GLY A 161 25.07 -16.51 -7.06
CA GLY A 161 25.37 -15.83 -5.81
C GLY A 161 25.18 -14.30 -5.86
N ASP A 162 24.58 -13.77 -6.93
CA ASP A 162 24.30 -12.35 -7.07
C ASP A 162 23.04 -11.99 -6.25
N SER A 163 23.29 -11.29 -5.16
CA SER A 163 22.27 -10.71 -4.30
C SER A 163 22.53 -9.22 -4.12
N SER A 164 22.92 -8.55 -5.21
CA SER A 164 23.18 -7.10 -5.19
C SER A 164 21.96 -6.34 -4.63
N PRO A 165 22.13 -5.56 -3.58
CA PRO A 165 21.02 -4.84 -2.97
C PRO A 165 20.51 -3.75 -3.90
N PHE A 166 19.21 -3.47 -3.81
CA PHE A 166 18.65 -2.27 -4.40
C PHE A 166 19.10 -1.03 -3.63
N GLU A 167 19.35 0.06 -4.35
CA GLU A 167 19.57 1.36 -3.74
C GLU A 167 18.23 1.94 -3.27
N ARG A 168 17.99 1.88 -1.95
CA ARG A 168 16.74 2.37 -1.32
C ARG A 168 16.47 3.84 -1.60
N GLU A 169 17.54 4.61 -1.75
CA GLU A 169 17.52 6.03 -2.05
C GLU A 169 16.92 6.30 -3.43
N HIS A 170 17.19 5.46 -4.43
CA HIS A 170 16.55 5.58 -5.75
C HIS A 170 15.05 5.36 -5.67
N LEU A 171 14.62 4.31 -4.95
CA LEU A 171 13.19 4.06 -4.73
C LEU A 171 12.52 5.21 -3.95
N LEU A 172 13.21 5.78 -2.95
CA LEU A 172 12.72 6.93 -2.19
C LEU A 172 12.51 8.15 -3.10
N VAL A 173 13.50 8.47 -3.92
CA VAL A 173 13.42 9.62 -4.84
C VAL A 173 12.30 9.42 -5.86
N ALA A 174 12.18 8.22 -6.45
CA ALA A 174 11.10 7.90 -7.37
C ALA A 174 9.72 8.01 -6.69
N LEU A 175 9.60 7.54 -5.45
CA LEU A 175 8.36 7.62 -4.68
C LEU A 175 7.99 9.08 -4.34
N CYS A 176 8.96 9.91 -3.92
CA CYS A 176 8.70 11.32 -3.66
C CYS A 176 8.23 12.05 -4.93
N ARG A 177 8.88 11.83 -6.08
CA ARG A 177 8.46 12.41 -7.37
C ARG A 177 7.03 11.98 -7.72
N ALA A 178 6.73 10.69 -7.62
CA ALA A 178 5.41 10.18 -7.93
C ALA A 178 4.32 10.75 -7.01
N LEU A 179 4.64 10.97 -5.72
CA LEU A 179 3.72 11.64 -4.79
C LEU A 179 3.55 13.12 -5.14
N ASP A 180 4.63 13.83 -5.48
CA ASP A 180 4.55 15.23 -5.92
C ASP A 180 3.67 15.37 -7.16
N ASP A 181 3.87 14.52 -8.18
CA ASP A 181 3.07 14.52 -9.42
C ASP A 181 1.57 14.26 -9.16
N LEU A 182 1.27 13.40 -8.18
CA LEU A 182 -0.11 13.00 -7.86
C LEU A 182 -0.79 13.92 -6.84
N CYS A 183 -0.03 14.67 -6.04
CA CYS A 183 -0.58 15.45 -4.92
C CYS A 183 -0.47 16.96 -5.14
N ALA A 184 0.49 17.46 -5.95
CA ALA A 184 0.71 18.89 -6.09
C ALA A 184 -0.45 19.60 -6.81
N PRO A 185 -0.78 20.84 -6.41
CA PRO A 185 -1.75 21.65 -7.12
C PRO A 185 -1.36 21.83 -8.59
N GLY A 186 -2.30 21.66 -9.49
CA GLY A 186 -2.08 21.81 -10.93
C GLY A 186 -1.62 20.55 -11.67
N SER A 187 -1.02 19.56 -11.01
CA SER A 187 -0.73 18.24 -11.57
C SER A 187 -1.65 17.13 -11.01
N ARG A 188 -2.30 17.37 -9.88
CA ARG A 188 -3.20 16.40 -9.24
C ARG A 188 -4.34 15.99 -10.18
N PRO A 189 -4.48 14.70 -10.50
CA PRO A 189 -5.62 14.21 -11.26
C PRO A 189 -6.92 14.38 -10.46
N ALA A 190 -8.06 14.45 -11.15
CA ALA A 190 -9.36 14.42 -10.50
C ALA A 190 -9.51 13.15 -9.65
N ALA A 191 -10.18 13.24 -8.49
CA ALA A 191 -10.36 12.11 -7.58
C ALA A 191 -10.99 10.87 -8.26
N SER A 192 -11.88 11.10 -9.23
CA SER A 192 -12.48 10.02 -10.03
C SER A 192 -11.47 9.30 -10.94
N ALA A 193 -10.49 10.01 -11.50
CA ALA A 193 -9.42 9.41 -12.29
C ALA A 193 -8.48 8.61 -11.39
N VAL A 194 -8.07 9.19 -10.25
CA VAL A 194 -7.26 8.46 -9.24
C VAL A 194 -7.96 7.18 -8.80
N HIS A 195 -9.27 7.25 -8.51
CA HIS A 195 -10.05 6.07 -8.14
C HIS A 195 -10.10 5.02 -9.26
N ALA A 196 -10.29 5.44 -10.51
CA ALA A 196 -10.32 4.52 -11.65
C ALA A 196 -8.98 3.81 -11.85
N ASP A 197 -7.87 4.55 -11.81
CA ASP A 197 -6.51 4.01 -11.92
C ASP A 197 -6.20 3.05 -10.77
N TRP A 198 -6.53 3.46 -9.54
CA TRP A 198 -6.33 2.64 -8.36
C TRP A 198 -7.15 1.34 -8.41
N GLN A 199 -8.44 1.42 -8.78
CA GLN A 199 -9.28 0.24 -8.95
C GLN A 199 -8.75 -0.68 -10.04
N GLY A 200 -8.26 -0.13 -11.15
CA GLY A 200 -7.65 -0.88 -12.25
C GLY A 200 -6.38 -1.63 -11.83
N ALA A 201 -5.64 -1.08 -10.85
CA ALA A 201 -4.44 -1.69 -10.30
C ALA A 201 -4.70 -2.72 -9.19
N LEU A 202 -5.96 -2.85 -8.73
CA LEU A 202 -6.32 -3.80 -7.67
C LEU A 202 -6.30 -5.24 -8.19
N PHE A 203 -5.54 -6.06 -7.49
CA PHE A 203 -5.51 -7.50 -7.71
C PHE A 203 -6.83 -8.16 -7.30
N GLY A 204 -7.24 -9.16 -8.10
CA GLY A 204 -8.38 -10.03 -7.78
C GLY A 204 -9.76 -9.39 -7.94
N MET A 205 -9.87 -8.28 -8.68
CA MET A 205 -11.19 -7.82 -9.12
C MET A 205 -11.84 -8.88 -10.03
N GLY A 206 -13.11 -9.12 -9.82
CA GLY A 206 -13.84 -10.22 -10.49
C GLY A 206 -13.73 -11.58 -9.79
N ALA A 207 -12.75 -11.81 -8.92
CA ALA A 207 -12.57 -13.07 -8.19
C ALA A 207 -13.58 -13.24 -7.04
N VAL A 208 -13.78 -14.48 -6.61
CA VAL A 208 -14.48 -14.78 -5.37
C VAL A 208 -13.55 -14.50 -4.20
N VAL A 209 -14.05 -13.74 -3.23
CA VAL A 209 -13.30 -13.33 -2.04
C VAL A 209 -14.07 -13.63 -0.77
N THR A 210 -13.34 -13.74 0.33
CA THR A 210 -13.90 -13.71 1.68
C THR A 210 -13.32 -12.50 2.40
N ALA A 211 -14.17 -11.52 2.71
CA ALA A 211 -13.80 -10.37 3.53
C ALA A 211 -14.09 -10.68 5.00
N HIS A 212 -13.05 -10.65 5.81
CA HIS A 212 -13.15 -10.79 7.26
C HIS A 212 -13.37 -9.42 7.89
N THR A 213 -14.58 -9.17 8.35
CA THR A 213 -14.98 -7.90 8.98
C THR A 213 -15.22 -8.10 10.47
N ALA A 214 -15.44 -7.00 11.21
CA ALA A 214 -15.81 -7.07 12.62
C ALA A 214 -17.14 -7.80 12.85
N ASP A 215 -18.05 -7.73 11.86
CA ASP A 215 -19.38 -8.36 11.91
C ASP A 215 -19.37 -9.81 11.38
N GLY A 216 -18.20 -10.34 11.06
CA GLY A 216 -18.02 -11.69 10.53
C GLY A 216 -17.57 -11.74 9.07
N PRO A 217 -17.36 -12.96 8.54
CA PRO A 217 -16.90 -13.15 7.17
C PRO A 217 -18.03 -12.94 6.15
N ILE A 218 -17.72 -12.23 5.07
CA ILE A 218 -18.61 -12.00 3.92
C ILE A 218 -17.95 -12.60 2.69
N ARG A 219 -18.59 -13.61 2.09
CA ARG A 219 -18.12 -14.27 0.87
C ARG A 219 -18.94 -13.83 -0.33
N GLY A 220 -18.26 -13.50 -1.43
CA GLY A 220 -18.89 -13.14 -2.70
C GLY A 220 -17.86 -12.74 -3.74
N ARG A 221 -18.31 -12.18 -4.85
CA ARG A 221 -17.43 -11.72 -5.94
C ARG A 221 -17.02 -10.25 -5.70
N ALA A 222 -15.74 -9.95 -5.79
CA ALA A 222 -15.24 -8.57 -5.77
C ALA A 222 -15.64 -7.87 -7.07
N VAL A 223 -16.67 -7.03 -7.04
CA VAL A 223 -17.26 -6.40 -8.24
C VAL A 223 -16.77 -4.97 -8.49
N GLY A 224 -15.93 -4.43 -7.63
CA GLY A 224 -15.36 -3.10 -7.74
C GLY A 224 -15.18 -2.43 -6.39
N THR A 225 -15.01 -1.12 -6.41
CA THR A 225 -14.90 -0.29 -5.21
C THR A 225 -15.82 0.92 -5.29
N SER A 226 -16.16 1.51 -4.15
CA SER A 226 -16.83 2.82 -4.12
C SER A 226 -15.82 3.95 -4.35
N SER A 227 -16.29 5.15 -4.66
CA SER A 227 -15.42 6.34 -4.77
C SER A 227 -14.64 6.65 -3.48
N GLN A 228 -15.12 6.16 -2.34
CA GLN A 228 -14.46 6.24 -1.04
C GLN A 228 -13.53 5.04 -0.76
N GLY A 229 -13.31 4.15 -1.75
CA GLY A 229 -12.41 3.00 -1.63
C GLY A 229 -12.98 1.80 -0.87
N ALA A 230 -14.26 1.77 -0.52
CA ALA A 230 -14.88 0.59 0.06
C ALA A 230 -14.96 -0.54 -0.98
N LEU A 231 -14.59 -1.76 -0.61
CA LEU A 231 -14.70 -2.92 -1.49
C LEU A 231 -16.17 -3.30 -1.66
N ARG A 232 -16.60 -3.48 -2.90
CA ARG A 232 -17.94 -3.94 -3.26
C ARG A 232 -17.92 -5.44 -3.52
N ILE A 233 -18.68 -6.17 -2.74
CA ILE A 233 -18.83 -7.62 -2.85
C ILE A 233 -20.25 -7.94 -3.33
N GLY A 234 -20.35 -8.51 -4.53
CA GLY A 234 -21.59 -9.09 -5.04
C GLY A 234 -21.84 -10.43 -4.37
N THR A 235 -22.94 -10.52 -3.62
CA THR A 235 -23.41 -11.75 -2.97
C THR A 235 -24.55 -12.39 -3.79
N GLY A 236 -24.95 -13.61 -3.43
CA GLY A 236 -26.08 -14.28 -4.08
C GLY A 236 -27.36 -13.42 -4.09
N GLY A 237 -28.18 -13.56 -5.14
CA GLY A 237 -29.44 -12.80 -5.26
C GLY A 237 -29.31 -11.36 -5.77
N GLY A 238 -28.15 -10.98 -6.35
CA GLY A 238 -27.95 -9.65 -6.96
C GLY A 238 -27.69 -8.52 -5.96
N LYS A 239 -27.47 -8.82 -4.68
CA LYS A 239 -27.16 -7.85 -3.65
C LYS A 239 -25.66 -7.53 -3.68
N THR A 240 -25.30 -6.26 -3.57
CA THR A 240 -23.92 -5.78 -3.39
C THR A 240 -23.78 -5.18 -1.99
N LEU A 241 -22.71 -5.58 -1.30
CA LEU A 241 -22.34 -5.05 0.02
C LEU A 241 -21.06 -4.22 -0.10
N GLU A 242 -20.98 -3.10 0.61
CA GLU A 242 -19.78 -2.28 0.73
C GLU A 242 -19.05 -2.61 2.02
N ILE A 243 -17.76 -2.93 1.89
CA ILE A 243 -16.86 -3.28 3.00
C ILE A 243 -15.85 -2.16 3.15
N HIS A 244 -15.91 -1.45 4.26
CA HIS A 244 -15.04 -0.29 4.54
C HIS A 244 -13.72 -0.66 5.22
N SER A 245 -13.69 -1.80 5.92
CA SER A 245 -12.51 -2.28 6.65
C SER A 245 -12.52 -3.79 6.77
N GLY A 246 -11.35 -4.41 6.78
CA GLY A 246 -11.20 -5.84 6.92
C GLY A 246 -9.93 -6.38 6.27
N VAL A 247 -9.82 -7.70 6.25
CA VAL A 247 -8.81 -8.47 5.52
C VAL A 247 -9.53 -9.27 4.45
N VAL A 248 -8.95 -9.35 3.26
CA VAL A 248 -9.55 -10.08 2.13
C VAL A 248 -8.67 -11.26 1.75
N ASP A 249 -9.28 -12.43 1.76
CA ASP A 249 -8.72 -13.66 1.22
C ASP A 249 -9.33 -13.95 -0.15
N PHE A 250 -8.51 -14.41 -1.10
CA PHE A 250 -8.92 -14.72 -2.46
C PHE A 250 -9.12 -16.23 -2.62
N ASP A 251 -10.18 -16.61 -3.29
CA ASP A 251 -10.34 -17.98 -3.82
C ASP A 251 -9.53 -18.10 -5.12
N TRP A 252 -8.34 -18.66 -5.00
CA TRP A 252 -7.34 -18.74 -6.08
C TRP A 252 -7.84 -19.40 -7.36
N ALA A 253 -8.76 -20.34 -7.23
CA ALA A 253 -9.36 -21.00 -8.40
C ALA A 253 -10.17 -20.03 -9.28
N THR A 254 -10.51 -18.85 -8.74
CA THR A 254 -11.32 -17.83 -9.42
C THR A 254 -10.52 -16.61 -9.86
N VAL A 255 -9.26 -16.50 -9.44
CA VAL A 255 -8.37 -15.41 -9.85
C VAL A 255 -7.85 -15.70 -11.26
N GLY A 256 -8.08 -14.79 -12.19
CA GLY A 256 -7.64 -14.93 -13.59
C GLY A 256 -8.63 -15.63 -14.52
N GLY A 257 -9.91 -15.69 -14.16
CA GLY A 257 -10.99 -16.27 -14.98
C GLY A 257 -11.33 -15.52 -16.27
N GLU A 258 -10.53 -14.52 -16.67
CA GLU A 258 -10.54 -13.92 -18.01
C GLU A 258 -9.09 -13.80 -18.48
N ARG A 259 -8.61 -14.84 -19.18
CA ARG A 259 -7.46 -14.73 -20.09
C ARG A 259 -7.98 -14.53 -21.49
#